data_37d61c6fcf7ca03a47ba62a47aa807c2
#
_entry.id   37d61c6fcf7ca03a47ba62a47aa807c2
#
_cell.length_a   1.000
_cell.length_b   1.000
_cell.length_c   1.000
_cell.angle_alpha   90.00
_cell.angle_beta   90.00
_cell.angle_gamma   90.00
#
_symmetry.space_group_name_H-M   'P 1'
#
loop_
_entity.id
_entity.type
_entity.pdbx_description
1 polymer ?
#
loop_
_entity_poly.entity_id
_entity_poly.type
_entity_poly.pdbx_seq_one_letter_code
_entity_poly.pdbx_strand_id
1 'polypeptide(L)'
;EVLEKEKHSVLVFQGFLVGSWGEMHTSAYLTEEHIRQMWDMLKIHTTDKIRVAVRTPAQWRTLIPEEKFQKREWKALGLFDDGIFGSTTHLGTFGTMMREAAGWEKPWSRKEELEFIEQISRDFPCGGEAIAEADPDRADQILTKDAKAVISEMQKMHLAYLNLVHDTRILDQWKAQSCGKDGIWSGKTLYEYVSAHLGYR
;
A
#
# COMPACT_ATOMS: atom_id res chain seq x y z
N GLU A 1 19.37 1.49 16.28
CA GLU A 1 19.41 2.53 17.32
C GLU A 1 18.55 3.74 17.02
N VAL A 2 18.64 4.36 15.80
CA VAL A 2 17.84 5.56 15.47
C VAL A 2 16.34 5.27 15.51
N LEU A 3 15.87 4.25 14.80
CA LEU A 3 14.45 3.87 14.77
C LEU A 3 13.92 3.57 16.19
N GLU A 4 14.72 2.93 17.03
CA GLU A 4 14.30 2.61 18.40
C GLU A 4 14.19 3.86 19.29
N LYS A 5 15.05 4.85 19.09
CA LYS A 5 14.95 6.13 19.79
C LYS A 5 13.72 6.92 19.36
N GLU A 6 13.41 6.90 18.06
CA GLU A 6 12.35 7.71 17.45
C GLU A 6 11.05 6.94 17.23
N LYS A 7 10.91 5.76 17.83
CA LYS A 7 9.75 4.85 17.59
C LYS A 7 8.38 5.49 17.83
N HIS A 8 8.30 6.51 18.68
CA HIS A 8 7.05 7.22 18.94
C HIS A 8 6.67 8.24 17.85
N SER A 9 7.63 8.57 16.99
CA SER A 9 7.47 9.49 15.87
C SER A 9 7.37 8.77 14.52
N VAL A 10 7.57 7.45 14.50
CA VAL A 10 7.53 6.63 13.28
C VAL A 10 6.21 5.87 13.22
N LEU A 11 5.38 6.21 12.25
CA LEU A 11 4.12 5.49 11.98
C LEU A 11 4.40 4.10 11.41
N VAL A 12 5.24 4.06 10.38
CA VAL A 12 5.62 2.83 9.67
C VAL A 12 6.99 3.02 9.02
N PHE A 13 7.79 1.96 9.00
CA PHE A 13 9.01 1.87 8.21
C PHE A 13 8.70 1.16 6.88
N GLN A 14 8.67 1.89 5.80
CA GLN A 14 8.36 1.36 4.48
C GLN A 14 9.58 0.73 3.83
N GLY A 15 9.36 -0.45 3.25
CA GLY A 15 10.39 -1.19 2.51
C GLY A 15 11.52 -1.70 3.40
N PHE A 16 12.51 -2.29 2.76
CA PHE A 16 13.71 -2.83 3.40
C PHE A 16 14.97 -2.12 2.90
N LEU A 17 14.85 -0.86 2.50
CA LEU A 17 15.91 -0.07 1.86
C LEU A 17 16.38 -0.68 0.53
N VAL A 18 15.53 -1.44 -0.16
CA VAL A 18 15.82 -2.12 -1.42
C VAL A 18 15.21 -1.38 -2.59
N GLY A 19 15.97 -1.25 -3.68
CA GLY A 19 15.61 -0.44 -4.84
C GLY A 19 16.24 0.95 -4.78
N SER A 20 16.18 1.70 -5.86
CA SER A 20 16.86 3.01 -5.98
C SER A 20 16.40 4.02 -4.93
N TRP A 21 15.15 3.91 -4.48
CA TRP A 21 14.56 4.79 -3.46
C TRP A 21 14.01 4.01 -2.24
N GLY A 22 14.33 2.72 -2.13
CA GLY A 22 13.83 1.90 -1.04
C GLY A 22 12.41 1.35 -1.25
N GLU A 23 11.87 1.46 -2.45
CA GLU A 23 10.47 1.13 -2.78
C GLU A 23 10.22 -0.34 -3.07
N MET A 24 11.21 -1.19 -2.87
CA MET A 24 11.11 -2.65 -3.08
C MET A 24 10.67 -3.06 -4.49
N HIS A 25 11.19 -2.38 -5.51
CA HIS A 25 11.02 -2.77 -6.91
C HIS A 25 12.35 -2.61 -7.69
N THR A 26 12.39 -3.21 -8.89
CA THR A 26 13.48 -3.06 -9.86
C THR A 26 14.90 -3.28 -9.26
N SER A 27 15.04 -4.33 -8.46
CA SER A 27 16.31 -4.68 -7.81
C SER A 27 16.60 -6.17 -7.91
N ALA A 28 17.86 -6.53 -8.19
CA ALA A 28 18.33 -7.91 -8.15
C ALA A 28 18.27 -8.54 -6.74
N TYR A 29 18.14 -7.71 -5.70
CA TYR A 29 18.02 -8.17 -4.31
C TYR A 29 16.58 -8.49 -3.88
N LEU A 30 15.59 -8.39 -4.77
CA LEU A 30 14.20 -8.75 -4.50
C LEU A 30 13.92 -10.24 -4.76
N THR A 31 14.82 -11.12 -4.41
CA THR A 31 14.56 -12.56 -4.35
C THR A 31 13.86 -12.90 -3.06
N GLU A 32 13.12 -14.01 -3.04
CA GLU A 32 12.45 -14.49 -1.81
C GLU A 32 13.44 -14.70 -0.66
N GLU A 33 14.61 -15.25 -0.97
CA GLU A 33 15.67 -15.48 0.02
C GLU A 33 16.13 -14.17 0.65
N HIS A 34 16.48 -13.17 -0.17
CA HIS A 34 16.95 -11.87 0.34
C HIS A 34 15.87 -11.13 1.13
N ILE A 35 14.62 -11.16 0.65
CA ILE A 35 13.50 -10.53 1.39
C ILE A 35 13.33 -11.20 2.77
N ARG A 36 13.44 -12.53 2.85
CA ARG A 36 13.37 -13.25 4.14
C ARG A 36 14.54 -12.90 5.06
N GLN A 37 15.75 -12.89 4.55
CA GLN A 37 16.94 -12.52 5.33
C GLN A 37 16.83 -11.09 5.88
N MET A 38 16.42 -10.13 5.06
CA MET A 38 16.21 -8.75 5.49
C MET A 38 15.11 -8.63 6.56
N TRP A 39 14.01 -9.35 6.37
CA TRP A 39 12.94 -9.40 7.37
C TRP A 39 13.42 -9.99 8.70
N ASP A 40 14.17 -11.07 8.68
CA ASP A 40 14.73 -11.68 9.89
C ASP A 40 15.68 -10.72 10.62
N MET A 41 16.51 -10.00 9.87
CA MET A 41 17.39 -8.97 10.44
C MET A 41 16.58 -7.81 11.05
N LEU A 42 15.54 -7.34 10.37
CA LEU A 42 14.68 -6.28 10.90
C LEU A 42 14.00 -6.71 12.20
N LYS A 43 13.47 -7.91 12.28
CA LYS A 43 12.85 -8.44 13.51
C LYS A 43 13.80 -8.49 14.71
N ILE A 44 15.09 -8.75 14.48
CA ILE A 44 16.11 -8.78 15.53
C ILE A 44 16.42 -7.36 16.04
N HIS A 45 16.41 -6.37 15.13
CA HIS A 45 16.86 -5.01 15.39
C HIS A 45 15.73 -4.00 15.59
N THR A 46 14.49 -4.42 15.42
CA THR A 46 13.30 -3.61 15.72
C THR A 46 12.47 -4.29 16.78
N THR A 47 11.88 -3.50 17.66
CA THR A 47 10.90 -4.01 18.61
C THR A 47 9.53 -4.11 17.98
N ASP A 48 8.60 -4.83 18.62
CA ASP A 48 7.18 -4.91 18.22
C ASP A 48 6.47 -3.54 18.09
N LYS A 49 7.16 -2.48 18.49
CA LYS A 49 6.66 -1.10 18.42
C LYS A 49 6.94 -0.42 17.10
N ILE A 50 7.85 -0.96 16.28
CA ILE A 50 8.16 -0.45 14.96
C ILE A 50 7.41 -1.31 13.94
N ARG A 51 6.45 -0.69 13.28
CA ARG A 51 5.71 -1.31 12.20
C ARG A 51 6.51 -1.23 10.92
N VAL A 52 6.60 -2.34 10.20
CA VAL A 52 7.33 -2.46 8.93
C VAL A 52 6.33 -2.81 7.83
N ALA A 53 6.46 -2.22 6.67
CA ALA A 53 5.61 -2.52 5.52
C ALA A 53 6.43 -2.92 4.30
N VAL A 54 5.94 -3.92 3.58
CA VAL A 54 6.44 -4.32 2.25
C VAL A 54 5.50 -3.83 1.16
N ARG A 55 6.02 -3.69 -0.08
CA ARG A 55 5.29 -3.05 -1.16
C ARG A 55 4.10 -3.86 -1.67
N THR A 56 4.27 -5.15 -1.89
CA THR A 56 3.26 -5.95 -2.57
C THR A 56 2.67 -7.05 -1.69
N PRO A 57 1.40 -7.43 -1.88
CA PRO A 57 0.82 -8.60 -1.25
C PRO A 57 1.64 -9.87 -1.46
N ALA A 58 2.25 -10.04 -2.64
CA ALA A 58 3.11 -11.18 -2.93
C ALA A 58 4.38 -11.20 -2.07
N GLN A 59 5.04 -10.04 -1.88
CA GLN A 59 6.18 -9.92 -0.98
C GLN A 59 5.78 -10.23 0.47
N TRP A 60 4.61 -9.74 0.89
CA TRP A 60 4.08 -10.02 2.22
C TRP A 60 3.85 -11.52 2.44
N ARG A 61 3.20 -12.20 1.48
CA ARG A 61 2.97 -13.66 1.52
C ARG A 61 4.28 -14.46 1.48
N THR A 62 5.35 -13.93 0.91
CA THR A 62 6.68 -14.55 0.98
C THR A 62 7.21 -14.63 2.42
N LEU A 63 6.86 -13.67 3.27
CA LEU A 63 7.37 -13.54 4.63
C LEU A 63 6.50 -14.22 5.68
N ILE A 64 5.20 -14.19 5.49
CA ILE A 64 4.22 -14.70 6.44
C ILE A 64 3.49 -15.90 5.84
N PRO A 65 3.68 -17.11 6.36
CA PRO A 65 2.92 -18.29 5.96
C PRO A 65 1.42 -18.13 6.19
N GLU A 66 0.60 -18.79 5.37
CA GLU A 66 -0.85 -18.76 5.49
C GLU A 66 -1.34 -19.16 6.88
N GLU A 67 -0.72 -20.18 7.49
CA GLU A 67 -1.04 -20.61 8.85
C GLU A 67 -0.91 -19.48 9.89
N LYS A 68 0.16 -18.67 9.78
CA LYS A 68 0.36 -17.51 10.67
C LYS A 68 -0.66 -16.41 10.40
N PHE A 69 -1.00 -16.20 9.14
CA PHE A 69 -2.05 -15.26 8.76
C PHE A 69 -3.39 -15.65 9.38
N GLN A 70 -3.79 -16.91 9.28
CA GLN A 70 -5.03 -17.41 9.87
C GLN A 70 -5.06 -17.26 11.40
N LYS A 71 -3.91 -17.42 12.06
CA LYS A 71 -3.75 -17.22 13.51
C LYS A 71 -3.58 -15.75 13.92
N ARG A 72 -3.53 -14.82 12.97
CA ARG A 72 -3.24 -13.39 13.19
C ARG A 72 -1.89 -13.11 13.87
N GLU A 73 -0.89 -13.92 13.58
CA GLU A 73 0.48 -13.84 14.10
C GLU A 73 1.41 -13.01 13.18
N TRP A 74 0.95 -11.85 12.72
CA TRP A 74 1.67 -11.04 11.73
C TRP A 74 1.67 -9.53 11.99
N LYS A 75 1.24 -9.08 13.14
CA LYS A 75 0.92 -7.67 13.44
C LYS A 75 2.08 -6.68 13.32
N ALA A 76 3.32 -7.14 13.16
CA ALA A 76 4.48 -6.27 12.94
C ALA A 76 4.72 -5.96 11.45
N LEU A 77 4.06 -6.68 10.52
CA LEU A 77 4.26 -6.54 9.08
C LEU A 77 2.99 -6.11 8.37
N GLY A 78 3.04 -5.00 7.67
CA GLY A 78 1.96 -4.45 6.87
C GLY A 78 2.33 -4.29 5.40
N LEU A 79 1.54 -3.48 4.73
CA LEU A 79 1.67 -3.18 3.31
C LEU A 79 1.73 -1.68 3.09
N PHE A 80 2.51 -1.27 2.09
CA PHE A 80 2.42 0.05 1.49
C PHE A 80 2.21 -0.10 -0.02
N ASP A 81 1.66 0.92 -0.65
CA ASP A 81 1.40 0.94 -2.08
C ASP A 81 2.04 2.17 -2.71
N ASP A 82 3.06 1.92 -3.48
CA ASP A 82 3.86 2.96 -4.12
C ASP A 82 3.51 3.06 -5.61
N GLY A 83 2.32 3.43 -5.88
CA GLY A 83 1.75 3.48 -7.22
C GLY A 83 0.24 3.59 -7.21
N ILE A 84 -0.34 4.03 -6.09
CA ILE A 84 -1.79 4.12 -5.89
C ILE A 84 -2.41 4.91 -7.05
N PHE A 85 -3.36 4.28 -7.74
CA PHE A 85 -4.08 4.81 -8.90
C PHE A 85 -3.26 5.07 -10.16
N GLY A 86 -1.96 4.81 -10.19
CA GLY A 86 -1.13 5.00 -11.39
C GLY A 86 -1.48 4.06 -12.54
N SER A 87 -2.10 2.92 -12.24
CA SER A 87 -2.66 1.96 -13.20
C SER A 87 -3.68 1.06 -12.50
N THR A 88 -4.36 0.17 -13.24
CA THR A 88 -5.26 -0.84 -12.65
C THR A 88 -4.55 -1.79 -11.69
N THR A 89 -3.24 -1.95 -11.82
CA THR A 89 -2.42 -2.77 -10.94
C THR A 89 -1.65 -1.94 -9.91
N HIS A 90 -1.91 -0.64 -9.81
CA HIS A 90 -1.13 0.30 -8.99
C HIS A 90 0.37 0.17 -9.27
N LEU A 91 0.73 0.29 -10.56
CA LEU A 91 2.10 0.16 -11.05
C LEU A 91 2.81 -1.13 -10.59
N GLY A 92 2.06 -2.22 -10.52
CA GLY A 92 2.60 -3.53 -10.20
C GLY A 92 2.48 -3.95 -8.73
N THR A 93 1.72 -3.22 -7.91
CA THR A 93 1.40 -3.64 -6.55
C THR A 93 0.47 -4.85 -6.56
N PHE A 94 -0.53 -4.87 -7.45
CA PHE A 94 -1.56 -5.91 -7.51
C PHE A 94 -1.49 -6.78 -8.76
N GLY A 95 -1.89 -8.05 -8.64
CA GLY A 95 -2.23 -8.94 -9.74
C GLY A 95 -1.10 -9.28 -10.71
N THR A 96 0.14 -8.94 -10.39
CA THR A 96 1.28 -9.07 -11.30
C THR A 96 2.15 -10.27 -11.03
N MET A 97 1.99 -10.92 -9.89
CA MET A 97 2.86 -12.02 -9.48
C MET A 97 2.05 -13.22 -9.05
N MET A 98 2.20 -14.29 -9.81
CA MET A 98 1.80 -15.63 -9.39
C MET A 98 2.91 -16.18 -8.52
N ARG A 99 2.65 -16.44 -7.24
CA ARG A 99 3.64 -17.04 -6.36
C ARG A 99 3.02 -18.10 -5.47
N GLU A 100 3.64 -19.25 -5.54
CA GLU A 100 3.62 -20.27 -4.50
C GLU A 100 4.70 -19.88 -3.49
N ALA A 101 4.33 -19.37 -2.34
CA ALA A 101 5.29 -19.04 -1.32
C ALA A 101 4.70 -19.31 0.06
N ALA A 102 5.46 -20.00 0.91
CA ALA A 102 5.13 -20.22 2.30
C ALA A 102 3.71 -20.83 2.55
N GLY A 103 3.27 -21.76 1.70
CA GLY A 103 1.96 -22.45 1.80
C GLY A 103 0.81 -21.74 1.07
N TRP A 104 1.04 -20.64 0.41
CA TRP A 104 0.05 -19.96 -0.41
C TRP A 104 0.03 -20.54 -1.83
N GLU A 105 -1.09 -21.14 -2.25
CA GLU A 105 -1.12 -22.05 -3.40
C GLU A 105 -1.83 -21.51 -4.65
N LYS A 106 -2.24 -20.27 -4.73
CA LYS A 106 -3.02 -19.84 -5.90
C LYS A 106 -2.49 -18.58 -6.56
N PRO A 107 -2.74 -18.45 -7.89
CA PRO A 107 -2.59 -17.14 -8.53
C PRO A 107 -3.60 -16.18 -7.91
N TRP A 108 -3.16 -14.97 -7.61
CA TRP A 108 -3.98 -13.96 -6.99
C TRP A 108 -4.38 -12.92 -8.03
N SER A 109 -5.68 -12.79 -8.24
CA SER A 109 -6.22 -11.70 -9.03
C SER A 109 -6.10 -10.38 -8.27
N ARG A 110 -6.16 -9.26 -8.98
CA ARG A 110 -6.21 -7.94 -8.38
C ARG A 110 -7.30 -7.81 -7.30
N LYS A 111 -8.48 -8.36 -7.58
CA LYS A 111 -9.60 -8.33 -6.63
C LYS A 111 -9.26 -9.06 -5.32
N GLU A 112 -8.68 -10.26 -5.41
CA GLU A 112 -8.29 -11.04 -4.24
C GLU A 112 -7.17 -10.35 -3.45
N GLU A 113 -6.22 -9.73 -4.13
CA GLU A 113 -5.15 -8.97 -3.47
C GLU A 113 -5.66 -7.70 -2.79
N LEU A 114 -6.65 -7.03 -3.37
CA LEU A 114 -7.32 -5.90 -2.73
C LEU A 114 -8.13 -6.34 -1.49
N GLU A 115 -8.79 -7.48 -1.54
CA GLU A 115 -9.45 -8.09 -0.37
C GLU A 115 -8.44 -8.53 0.71
N PHE A 116 -7.26 -8.94 0.29
CA PHE A 116 -6.16 -9.27 1.19
C PHE A 116 -5.60 -8.02 1.89
N ILE A 117 -5.34 -6.94 1.14
CA ILE A 117 -4.94 -5.65 1.73
C ILE A 117 -6.01 -5.16 2.71
N GLU A 118 -7.29 -5.25 2.38
CA GLU A 118 -8.37 -4.87 3.28
C GLU A 118 -8.27 -5.56 4.64
N GLN A 119 -7.91 -6.84 4.67
CA GLN A 119 -7.75 -7.58 5.93
C GLN A 119 -6.52 -7.12 6.72
N ILE A 120 -5.40 -6.86 6.04
CA ILE A 120 -4.16 -6.40 6.68
C ILE A 120 -4.35 -4.98 7.24
N SER A 121 -4.91 -4.09 6.45
CA SER A 121 -5.01 -2.66 6.77
C SER A 121 -6.04 -2.31 7.84
N ARG A 122 -6.86 -3.25 8.26
CA ARG A 122 -7.69 -3.10 9.47
C ARG A 122 -6.87 -3.04 10.77
N ASP A 123 -5.74 -3.72 10.80
CA ASP A 123 -4.87 -3.84 11.99
C ASP A 123 -3.53 -3.11 11.82
N PHE A 124 -3.22 -2.67 10.60
CA PHE A 124 -1.93 -2.08 10.25
C PHE A 124 -2.11 -0.85 9.34
N PRO A 125 -1.45 0.29 9.60
CA PRO A 125 -1.58 1.47 8.74
C PRO A 125 -1.04 1.17 7.34
N CYS A 126 -1.93 1.26 6.34
CA CYS A 126 -1.59 1.17 4.93
C CYS A 126 -1.57 2.57 4.32
N GLY A 127 -0.69 2.79 3.38
CA GLY A 127 -0.57 4.07 2.67
C GLY A 127 0.49 3.99 1.61
N GLY A 128 1.02 5.12 1.18
CA GLY A 128 2.05 5.17 0.16
C GLY A 128 1.94 6.39 -0.74
N GLU A 129 2.13 6.21 -2.03
CA GLU A 129 2.21 7.27 -3.00
C GLU A 129 1.14 7.16 -4.08
N ALA A 130 0.30 8.18 -4.18
CA ALA A 130 -0.66 8.28 -5.26
C ALA A 130 0.02 8.88 -6.51
N ILE A 131 -0.19 8.26 -7.66
CA ILE A 131 0.48 8.61 -8.91
C ILE A 131 -0.56 8.84 -10.01
N ALA A 132 -0.41 9.93 -10.76
CA ALA A 132 -1.15 10.14 -11.99
C ALA A 132 -0.52 9.30 -13.11
N GLU A 133 -1.35 8.57 -13.86
CA GLU A 133 -0.88 7.85 -15.06
C GLU A 133 -0.23 8.83 -16.05
N ALA A 134 0.93 8.45 -16.56
CA ALA A 134 1.67 9.28 -17.50
C ALA A 134 1.15 9.18 -18.94
N ASP A 135 0.54 8.04 -19.31
CA ASP A 135 0.01 7.78 -20.64
C ASP A 135 -1.49 8.07 -20.71
N PRO A 136 -1.93 9.13 -21.38
CA PRO A 136 -3.33 9.52 -21.46
C PRO A 136 -4.21 8.53 -22.25
N ASP A 137 -3.63 7.65 -23.03
CA ASP A 137 -4.37 6.72 -23.87
C ASP A 137 -4.60 5.35 -23.23
N ARG A 138 -4.04 5.12 -22.05
CA ARG A 138 -4.25 3.87 -21.32
C ARG A 138 -5.64 3.80 -20.71
N ALA A 139 -6.31 2.68 -20.92
CA ALA A 139 -7.67 2.44 -20.42
C ALA A 139 -7.77 2.38 -18.90
N ASP A 140 -6.70 2.03 -18.21
CA ASP A 140 -6.60 1.90 -16.76
C ASP A 140 -6.56 3.25 -16.00
N GLN A 141 -6.45 4.37 -16.71
CA GLN A 141 -6.60 5.72 -16.12
C GLN A 141 -7.99 6.02 -15.55
N ILE A 142 -8.97 5.20 -15.86
CA ILE A 142 -10.34 5.39 -15.39
C ILE A 142 -10.39 5.49 -13.85
N LEU A 143 -9.53 4.77 -13.14
CA LEU A 143 -9.47 4.81 -11.66
C LEU A 143 -9.20 6.20 -11.10
N THR A 144 -8.37 7.01 -11.76
CA THR A 144 -8.06 8.36 -11.28
C THR A 144 -9.11 9.39 -11.64
N LYS A 145 -9.93 9.11 -12.66
CA LYS A 145 -10.95 10.04 -13.19
C LYS A 145 -12.32 9.86 -12.56
N ASP A 146 -12.58 8.71 -11.94
CA ASP A 146 -13.86 8.43 -11.27
C ASP A 146 -13.72 8.57 -9.74
N ALA A 147 -14.29 9.65 -9.19
CA ALA A 147 -14.27 9.88 -7.75
C ALA A 147 -14.86 8.74 -6.93
N LYS A 148 -15.92 8.06 -7.42
CA LYS A 148 -16.53 6.93 -6.71
C LYS A 148 -15.60 5.73 -6.67
N ALA A 149 -14.90 5.46 -7.78
CA ALA A 149 -13.91 4.38 -7.85
C ALA A 149 -12.75 4.65 -6.89
N VAL A 150 -12.21 5.87 -6.89
CA VAL A 150 -11.14 6.30 -5.95
C VAL A 150 -11.59 6.11 -4.51
N ILE A 151 -12.75 6.64 -4.14
CA ILE A 151 -13.30 6.54 -2.79
C ILE A 151 -13.48 5.08 -2.37
N SER A 152 -14.10 4.26 -3.24
CA SER A 152 -14.33 2.84 -2.96
C SER A 152 -13.05 2.06 -2.72
N GLU A 153 -12.03 2.33 -3.52
CA GLU A 153 -10.74 1.66 -3.39
C GLU A 153 -9.98 2.10 -2.14
N MET A 154 -9.96 3.39 -1.87
CA MET A 154 -9.36 3.92 -0.64
C MET A 154 -10.01 3.34 0.63
N GLN A 155 -11.33 3.22 0.62
CA GLN A 155 -12.07 2.61 1.72
C GLN A 155 -11.67 1.16 1.95
N LYS A 156 -11.54 0.37 0.87
CA LYS A 156 -11.07 -1.02 0.95
C LYS A 156 -9.63 -1.13 1.45
N MET A 157 -8.76 -0.26 0.98
CA MET A 157 -7.37 -0.23 1.41
C MET A 157 -7.18 0.33 2.83
N HIS A 158 -8.21 0.92 3.42
CA HIS A 158 -8.13 1.62 4.71
C HIS A 158 -6.92 2.57 4.76
N LEU A 159 -6.76 3.40 3.72
CA LEU A 159 -5.60 4.27 3.60
C LEU A 159 -5.46 5.19 4.82
N ALA A 160 -4.34 5.07 5.49
CA ALA A 160 -4.02 5.83 6.69
C ALA A 160 -3.15 7.08 6.39
N TYR A 161 -2.34 7.03 5.35
CA TYR A 161 -1.45 8.11 4.98
C TYR A 161 -1.18 8.12 3.47
N LEU A 162 -0.81 9.28 2.95
CA LEU A 162 -0.35 9.49 1.58
C LEU A 162 0.82 10.46 1.59
N ASN A 163 1.78 10.24 0.71
CA ASN A 163 2.83 11.20 0.40
C ASN A 163 2.25 12.33 -0.46
N LEU A 164 2.25 13.54 0.06
CA LEU A 164 1.71 14.72 -0.65
C LEU A 164 2.69 15.32 -1.66
N VAL A 165 3.93 14.88 -1.68
CA VAL A 165 5.02 15.52 -2.45
C VAL A 165 5.32 14.75 -3.73
N HIS A 166 4.94 13.49 -3.82
CA HIS A 166 5.39 12.61 -4.90
C HIS A 166 4.81 12.99 -6.27
N ASP A 167 3.50 12.97 -6.47
CA ASP A 167 2.89 13.36 -7.74
C ASP A 167 1.79 14.43 -7.56
N THR A 168 2.17 15.66 -7.75
CA THR A 168 1.23 16.80 -7.60
C THR A 168 0.12 16.78 -8.65
N ARG A 169 0.29 16.13 -9.80
CA ARG A 169 -0.72 16.07 -10.86
C ARG A 169 -1.98 15.36 -10.40
N ILE A 170 -1.86 14.27 -9.64
CA ILE A 170 -3.04 13.59 -9.09
C ILE A 170 -3.74 14.42 -8.03
N LEU A 171 -2.98 15.13 -7.20
CA LEU A 171 -3.54 16.01 -6.18
C LEU A 171 -4.31 17.18 -6.82
N ASP A 172 -3.80 17.74 -7.91
CA ASP A 172 -4.48 18.81 -8.65
C ASP A 172 -5.73 18.29 -9.37
N GLN A 173 -5.71 17.06 -9.89
CA GLN A 173 -6.92 16.40 -10.39
C GLN A 173 -7.97 16.25 -9.28
N TRP A 174 -7.59 15.78 -8.10
CA TRP A 174 -8.53 15.62 -6.97
C TRP A 174 -9.08 16.93 -6.44
N LYS A 175 -8.31 18.03 -6.49
CA LYS A 175 -8.79 19.38 -6.15
C LYS A 175 -9.82 19.91 -7.15
N ALA A 176 -9.72 19.50 -8.41
CA ALA A 176 -10.66 19.87 -9.45
C ALA A 176 -11.89 18.96 -9.53
N GLN A 177 -11.85 17.78 -8.91
CA GLN A 177 -12.86 16.73 -9.01
C GLN A 177 -13.85 16.80 -7.86
N SER A 178 -15.16 16.86 -8.19
CA SER A 178 -16.23 16.82 -7.18
C SER A 178 -16.50 15.42 -6.68
N CYS A 179 -16.77 15.26 -5.39
CA CYS A 179 -17.26 14.02 -4.80
C CYS A 179 -18.69 13.66 -5.19
N GLY A 180 -19.43 14.58 -5.83
CA GLY A 180 -20.83 14.39 -6.24
C GLY A 180 -21.74 15.48 -5.71
N LYS A 181 -23.04 15.32 -5.98
CA LYS A 181 -24.07 16.32 -5.63
C LYS A 181 -24.85 15.95 -4.37
N ASP A 182 -24.70 14.73 -3.89
CA ASP A 182 -25.52 14.17 -2.82
C ASP A 182 -24.67 13.78 -1.60
N GLY A 183 -25.31 13.76 -0.44
CA GLY A 183 -24.70 13.34 0.82
C GLY A 183 -23.87 14.41 1.52
N ILE A 184 -23.22 14.04 2.60
CA ILE A 184 -22.42 14.94 3.46
C ILE A 184 -21.19 15.53 2.76
N TRP A 185 -20.77 14.94 1.64
CA TRP A 185 -19.64 15.39 0.82
C TRP A 185 -20.08 16.19 -0.41
N SER A 186 -21.38 16.54 -0.49
CA SER A 186 -21.89 17.40 -1.56
C SER A 186 -21.18 18.76 -1.56
N GLY A 187 -20.72 19.15 -2.75
CA GLY A 187 -19.98 20.39 -2.94
C GLY A 187 -18.52 20.36 -2.47
N LYS A 188 -18.03 19.22 -2.00
CA LYS A 188 -16.63 19.01 -1.64
C LYS A 188 -15.84 18.39 -2.80
N THR A 189 -14.54 18.65 -2.81
CA THR A 189 -13.61 18.05 -3.75
C THR A 189 -13.16 16.67 -3.27
N LEU A 190 -12.70 15.84 -4.20
CA LEU A 190 -12.10 14.54 -3.85
C LEU A 190 -10.88 14.73 -2.94
N TYR A 191 -10.09 15.79 -3.13
CA TYR A 191 -8.98 16.12 -2.25
C TYR A 191 -9.41 16.34 -0.80
N GLU A 192 -10.50 17.11 -0.58
CA GLU A 192 -11.05 17.31 0.76
C GLU A 192 -11.56 16.01 1.37
N TYR A 193 -12.21 15.16 0.56
CA TYR A 193 -12.64 13.85 1.00
C TYR A 193 -11.48 12.99 1.45
N VAL A 194 -10.46 12.83 0.59
CA VAL A 194 -9.27 12.02 0.86
C VAL A 194 -8.59 12.52 2.13
N SER A 195 -8.32 13.83 2.21
CA SER A 195 -7.64 14.43 3.36
C SER A 195 -8.37 14.20 4.69
N ALA A 196 -9.71 14.21 4.66
CA ALA A 196 -10.53 13.98 5.86
C ALA A 196 -10.58 12.51 6.31
N HIS A 197 -10.26 11.57 5.41
CA HIS A 197 -10.32 10.14 5.69
C HIS A 197 -8.96 9.49 5.94
N LEU A 198 -7.86 10.21 5.75
CA LEU A 198 -6.56 9.74 6.18
C LEU A 198 -6.46 9.71 7.70
N GLY A 199 -5.72 8.75 8.20
CA GLY A 199 -5.48 8.58 9.62
C GLY A 199 -5.69 7.13 10.06
N TYR A 200 -4.85 6.68 10.97
CA TYR A 200 -4.97 5.36 11.56
C TYR A 200 -6.05 5.38 12.64
N ARG A 201 -7.07 4.56 12.47
CA ARG A 201 -8.22 4.42 13.39
C ARG A 201 -8.17 3.11 14.15
#